data_b93fcc60afb1bb52270554824a1a19a4
#
_entry.id   b93fcc60afb1bb52270554824a1a19a4
#
_cell.length_a   1.000
_cell.length_b   1.000
_cell.length_c   1.000
_cell.angle_alpha   90.00
_cell.angle_beta   90.00
_cell.angle_gamma   90.00
#
_symmetry.space_group_name_H-M   'P 1'
#
loop_
_entity.id
_entity.type
_entity.pdbx_description
1 polymer ?
#
loop_
_entity_poly.entity_id
_entity_poly.type
_entity_poly.pdbx_seq_one_letter_code
_entity_poly.pdbx_strand_id
1 'polypeptide(L)'
;EIGWCDWSSDVCSSDLITLYNLQEENDDSFHIEKLQAHQSASSNFSHFSFTLGGKIIRNDINTKLAGENSASHLWGLYLGKNEQLIDHHTFIDHSVPHCESNELFKGILDDNSRGVFNGKILVQKDAQKTNAFQSNKAVLLNKNAKIDTKPQLEIYADDVKCTHGAAVGRLDETAYFYILSRGIPADVAKSMLIRAFATDVVEKIKIEELKEILNHKNFEHLRRVEVVNE
;
A
#
# COMPACT_ATOMS: atom_id res chain seq x y z
N GLU A 1 9.94 9.64 -19.80
CA GLU A 1 11.01 9.84 -18.81
C GLU A 1 11.11 8.64 -17.89
N ILE A 2 12.34 8.25 -17.53
CA ILE A 2 12.59 7.19 -16.53
C ILE A 2 13.03 7.89 -15.26
N GLY A 3 12.18 7.90 -14.24
CA GLY A 3 12.53 8.37 -12.91
C GLY A 3 13.19 7.23 -12.11
N TRP A 4 14.38 7.48 -11.59
CA TRP A 4 15.08 6.57 -10.66
C TRP A 4 15.23 7.25 -9.31
N CYS A 5 14.76 6.60 -8.27
CA CYS A 5 14.95 7.06 -6.90
C CYS A 5 15.54 5.92 -6.07
N ASP A 6 16.70 6.15 -5.48
CA ASP A 6 17.31 5.25 -4.50
C ASP A 6 17.45 6.03 -3.20
N TRP A 7 16.71 5.58 -2.18
CA TRP A 7 16.73 6.20 -0.86
C TRP A 7 17.09 5.17 0.19
N SER A 8 18.11 5.48 0.98
CA SER A 8 18.49 4.67 2.13
C SER A 8 18.66 5.54 3.37
N SER A 9 18.22 5.04 4.53
CA SER A 9 18.39 5.71 5.80
C SER A 9 18.68 4.72 6.92
N ASP A 10 19.61 5.11 7.79
CA ASP A 10 19.80 4.48 9.09
C ASP A 10 18.91 5.20 10.11
N VAL A 11 17.93 4.49 10.63
CA VAL A 11 17.03 4.99 11.68
C VAL A 11 17.68 4.70 13.03
N CYS A 12 18.23 5.74 13.65
CA CYS A 12 18.97 5.61 14.92
C CYS A 12 18.09 5.18 16.09
N SER A 13 18.70 4.83 17.20
CA SER A 13 17.96 4.41 18.41
C SER A 13 16.99 5.47 18.88
N SER A 14 15.75 5.06 19.14
CA SER A 14 14.61 5.90 19.59
C SER A 14 14.13 6.95 18.58
N ASP A 15 14.59 6.91 17.32
CA ASP A 15 14.08 7.81 16.29
C ASP A 15 12.64 7.46 15.91
N LEU A 16 11.89 8.51 15.58
CA LEU A 16 10.56 8.41 14.98
C LEU A 16 10.59 9.05 13.60
N ILE A 17 10.60 8.24 12.55
CA ILE A 17 10.61 8.72 11.16
C ILE A 17 9.32 8.33 10.47
N THR A 18 8.67 9.30 9.82
CA THR A 18 7.54 9.04 8.93
C THR A 18 7.84 9.61 7.56
N LEU A 19 7.88 8.74 6.56
CA LEU A 19 8.09 9.10 5.16
C LEU A 19 6.76 8.99 4.40
N TYR A 20 6.37 10.07 3.74
CA TYR A 20 5.23 10.10 2.83
C TYR A 20 5.72 10.21 1.40
N ASN A 21 5.46 9.21 0.59
CA ASN A 21 5.78 9.17 -0.83
C ASN A 21 4.49 9.28 -1.64
N LEU A 22 4.32 10.40 -2.36
CA LEU A 22 3.21 10.62 -3.29
C LEU A 22 3.75 10.62 -4.72
N GLN A 23 3.44 9.56 -5.44
CA GLN A 23 3.89 9.34 -6.81
C GLN A 23 2.72 9.62 -7.77
N GLU A 24 2.91 10.61 -8.66
CA GLU A 24 1.88 11.11 -9.58
C GLU A 24 2.51 11.58 -10.90
N GLU A 25 3.31 10.72 -11.54
CA GLU A 25 3.88 11.01 -12.85
C GLU A 25 2.84 10.90 -13.97
N ASN A 26 3.22 11.43 -15.15
CA ASN A 26 2.42 11.32 -16.35
C ASN A 26 2.17 9.86 -16.77
N ASP A 27 1.02 9.59 -17.38
CA ASP A 27 0.57 8.24 -17.77
C ASP A 27 1.55 7.49 -18.71
N ASP A 28 2.52 8.17 -19.35
CA ASP A 28 3.56 7.55 -20.18
C ASP A 28 4.91 7.35 -19.46
N SER A 29 5.02 7.77 -18.20
CA SER A 29 6.28 7.72 -17.44
C SER A 29 6.52 6.35 -16.84
N PHE A 30 7.82 6.01 -16.70
CA PHE A 30 8.28 4.85 -15.94
C PHE A 30 8.87 5.33 -14.62
N HIS A 31 8.39 4.77 -13.51
CA HIS A 31 8.90 5.05 -12.17
C HIS A 31 9.49 3.79 -11.55
N ILE A 32 10.74 3.85 -11.14
CA ILE A 32 11.41 2.76 -10.41
C ILE A 32 12.01 3.34 -9.15
N GLU A 33 11.51 2.89 -8.01
CA GLU A 33 11.97 3.33 -6.69
C GLU A 33 12.52 2.16 -5.89
N LYS A 34 13.58 2.43 -5.14
CA LYS A 34 14.10 1.53 -4.13
C LYS A 34 14.29 2.28 -2.82
N LEU A 35 13.62 1.81 -1.78
CA LEU A 35 13.73 2.32 -0.43
C LEU A 35 14.37 1.26 0.46
N GLN A 36 15.36 1.66 1.27
CA GLN A 36 15.98 0.82 2.28
C GLN A 36 16.01 1.55 3.61
N ALA A 37 15.45 0.94 4.66
CA ALA A 37 15.51 1.43 6.03
C ALA A 37 16.17 0.40 6.93
N HIS A 38 17.20 0.83 7.69
CA HIS A 38 17.88 0.01 8.68
C HIS A 38 17.62 0.59 10.07
N GLN A 39 16.93 -0.17 10.93
CA GLN A 39 16.38 0.32 12.20
C GLN A 39 17.20 -0.17 13.39
N SER A 40 17.68 0.78 14.19
CA SER A 40 18.29 0.52 15.50
C SER A 40 17.26 0.33 16.60
N ALA A 41 17.70 0.05 17.82
CA ALA A 41 16.83 -0.27 18.95
C ALA A 41 15.84 0.86 19.28
N SER A 42 14.60 0.46 19.60
CA SER A 42 13.50 1.36 20.01
C SER A 42 13.11 2.42 18.97
N SER A 43 13.55 2.27 17.73
CA SER A 43 13.17 3.17 16.63
C SER A 43 11.80 2.81 16.06
N ASN A 44 11.13 3.81 15.48
CA ASN A 44 9.85 3.62 14.82
C ASN A 44 9.91 4.24 13.41
N PHE A 45 9.73 3.41 12.40
CA PHE A 45 9.71 3.82 11.00
C PHE A 45 8.32 3.59 10.40
N SER A 46 7.75 4.63 9.82
CA SER A 46 6.49 4.55 9.07
C SER A 46 6.69 5.06 7.65
N HIS A 47 6.30 4.26 6.68
CA HIS A 47 6.33 4.62 5.26
C HIS A 47 4.93 4.56 4.66
N PHE A 48 4.55 5.65 3.99
CA PHE A 48 3.31 5.76 3.24
C PHE A 48 3.61 5.87 1.75
N SER A 49 3.12 4.91 0.95
CA SER A 49 3.26 4.89 -0.50
C SER A 49 1.91 5.14 -1.17
N PHE A 50 1.79 6.26 -1.87
CA PHE A 50 0.60 6.62 -2.64
C PHE A 50 0.96 6.64 -4.12
N THR A 51 0.43 5.68 -4.89
CA THR A 51 0.71 5.53 -6.32
C THR A 51 -0.52 5.87 -7.14
N LEU A 52 -0.48 7.00 -7.84
CA LEU A 52 -1.61 7.59 -8.56
C LEU A 52 -1.36 7.81 -10.05
N GLY A 53 -0.13 7.67 -10.54
CA GLY A 53 0.25 7.96 -11.92
C GLY A 53 1.35 7.02 -12.47
N GLY A 54 1.83 7.29 -13.68
CA GLY A 54 2.85 6.51 -14.39
C GLY A 54 2.28 5.36 -15.22
N LYS A 55 3.03 4.89 -16.19
CA LYS A 55 2.69 3.73 -17.04
C LYS A 55 3.17 2.41 -16.45
N ILE A 56 4.40 2.39 -15.97
CA ILE A 56 4.99 1.28 -15.25
C ILE A 56 5.61 1.82 -13.98
N ILE A 57 5.13 1.35 -12.85
CA ILE A 57 5.60 1.74 -11.53
C ILE A 57 6.15 0.50 -10.83
N ARG A 58 7.39 0.61 -10.32
CA ARG A 58 8.00 -0.41 -9.50
C ARG A 58 8.55 0.19 -8.22
N ASN A 59 8.03 -0.27 -7.08
CA ASN A 59 8.47 0.15 -5.74
C ASN A 59 9.04 -1.05 -4.99
N ASP A 60 10.34 -1.01 -4.68
CA ASP A 60 11.03 -1.99 -3.84
C ASP A 60 11.29 -1.38 -2.45
N ILE A 61 10.53 -1.80 -1.45
CA ILE A 61 10.57 -1.25 -0.09
C ILE A 61 11.14 -2.30 0.86
N ASN A 62 12.35 -2.05 1.38
CA ASN A 62 13.05 -2.97 2.26
C ASN A 62 13.28 -2.35 3.64
N THR A 63 12.88 -3.04 4.69
CA THR A 63 13.14 -2.62 6.07
C THR A 63 13.83 -3.75 6.83
N LYS A 64 14.85 -3.39 7.62
CA LYS A 64 15.55 -4.31 8.51
C LYS A 64 15.45 -3.80 9.94
N LEU A 65 14.81 -4.58 10.79
CA LEU A 65 14.72 -4.34 12.23
C LEU A 65 15.93 -5.02 12.88
N ALA A 66 17.02 -4.25 13.06
CA ALA A 66 18.31 -4.72 13.56
C ALA A 66 18.55 -4.40 15.04
N GLY A 67 17.67 -3.62 15.67
CA GLY A 67 17.69 -3.32 17.09
C GLY A 67 16.39 -3.71 17.77
N GLU A 68 16.49 -4.21 19.01
CA GLU A 68 15.33 -4.64 19.79
C GLU A 68 14.31 -3.51 20.02
N ASN A 69 13.04 -3.89 20.17
CA ASN A 69 11.89 -3.01 20.39
C ASN A 69 11.68 -1.99 19.25
N SER A 70 12.20 -2.26 18.06
CA SER A 70 11.93 -1.43 16.88
C SER A 70 10.60 -1.81 16.22
N ALA A 71 9.95 -0.81 15.59
CA ALA A 71 8.68 -0.98 14.90
C ALA A 71 8.76 -0.45 13.46
N SER A 72 8.21 -1.21 12.50
CA SER A 72 8.12 -0.84 11.09
C SER A 72 6.68 -0.87 10.59
N HIS A 73 6.20 0.22 10.02
CA HIS A 73 4.85 0.34 9.49
C HIS A 73 4.87 0.75 8.02
N LEU A 74 4.33 -0.13 7.15
CA LEU A 74 4.25 0.11 5.71
C LEU A 74 2.78 0.24 5.29
N TRP A 75 2.41 1.40 4.78
CA TRP A 75 1.05 1.72 4.34
C TRP A 75 1.06 2.07 2.86
N GLY A 76 0.30 1.34 2.05
CA GLY A 76 0.22 1.57 0.62
C GLY A 76 -1.21 1.77 0.12
N LEU A 77 -1.40 2.76 -0.75
CA LEU A 77 -2.62 2.94 -1.53
C LEU A 77 -2.23 3.18 -2.99
N TYR A 78 -2.73 2.37 -3.89
CA TYR A 78 -2.45 2.49 -5.32
C TYR A 78 -3.71 2.41 -6.16
N LEU A 79 -3.79 3.29 -7.16
CA LEU A 79 -4.91 3.39 -8.07
C LEU A 79 -4.41 3.19 -9.51
N GLY A 80 -4.86 2.12 -10.14
CA GLY A 80 -4.51 1.80 -11.53
C GLY A 80 -5.69 2.02 -12.47
N LYS A 81 -5.41 2.59 -13.64
CA LYS A 81 -6.34 2.83 -14.75
C LYS A 81 -5.68 2.50 -16.09
N ASN A 82 -6.44 2.55 -17.16
CA ASN A 82 -5.94 2.30 -18.52
C ASN A 82 -5.16 0.96 -18.60
N GLU A 83 -3.91 0.98 -19.04
CA GLU A 83 -3.00 -0.16 -19.15
C GLU A 83 -1.82 -0.07 -18.15
N GLN A 84 -2.00 0.64 -17.04
CA GLN A 84 -0.95 0.84 -16.05
C GLN A 84 -0.55 -0.47 -15.38
N LEU A 85 0.75 -0.63 -15.15
CA LEU A 85 1.33 -1.69 -14.32
C LEU A 85 1.89 -1.07 -13.04
N ILE A 86 1.33 -1.48 -11.90
CA ILE A 86 1.77 -1.03 -10.58
C ILE A 86 2.29 -2.24 -9.81
N ASP A 87 3.58 -2.25 -9.50
CA ASP A 87 4.27 -3.37 -8.89
C ASP A 87 4.95 -2.96 -7.59
N HIS A 88 4.41 -3.42 -6.45
CA HIS A 88 4.95 -3.20 -5.12
C HIS A 88 5.62 -4.46 -4.59
N HIS A 89 6.90 -4.35 -4.25
CA HIS A 89 7.65 -5.37 -3.55
C HIS A 89 8.06 -4.85 -2.18
N THR A 90 7.75 -5.61 -1.14
CA THR A 90 8.14 -5.29 0.21
C THR A 90 8.95 -6.43 0.82
N PHE A 91 9.98 -6.07 1.58
CA PHE A 91 10.76 -7.02 2.35
C PHE A 91 11.01 -6.48 3.76
N ILE A 92 10.54 -7.22 4.77
CA ILE A 92 10.73 -6.88 6.17
C ILE A 92 11.55 -7.98 6.83
N ASP A 93 12.76 -7.64 7.30
CA ASP A 93 13.67 -8.55 8.00
C ASP A 93 13.66 -8.27 9.51
N HIS A 94 13.04 -9.16 10.28
CA HIS A 94 13.13 -9.19 11.73
C HIS A 94 14.39 -9.96 12.13
N SER A 95 15.43 -9.24 12.55
CA SER A 95 16.72 -9.84 12.86
C SER A 95 16.97 -10.05 14.36
N VAL A 96 16.21 -9.38 15.24
CA VAL A 96 16.36 -9.37 16.70
C VAL A 96 15.01 -9.47 17.41
N PRO A 97 14.98 -9.82 18.74
CA PRO A 97 13.73 -10.00 19.46
C PRO A 97 12.91 -8.72 19.67
N HIS A 98 11.64 -8.92 20.09
CA HIS A 98 10.71 -7.88 20.52
C HIS A 98 10.41 -6.80 19.49
N CYS A 99 10.48 -7.14 18.20
CA CYS A 99 10.19 -6.21 17.12
C CYS A 99 8.76 -6.36 16.59
N GLU A 100 8.24 -5.26 16.04
CA GLU A 100 6.90 -5.21 15.48
C GLU A 100 6.93 -4.75 14.01
N SER A 101 6.10 -5.37 13.17
CA SER A 101 5.81 -4.84 11.83
C SER A 101 4.33 -4.91 11.48
N ASN A 102 3.85 -3.87 10.80
CA ASN A 102 2.48 -3.80 10.33
C ASN A 102 2.46 -3.30 8.89
N GLU A 103 1.93 -4.09 7.98
CA GLU A 103 1.89 -3.79 6.57
C GLU A 103 0.47 -3.89 6.03
N LEU A 104 -0.03 -2.82 5.42
CA LEU A 104 -1.31 -2.78 4.75
C LEU A 104 -1.19 -2.08 3.40
N PHE A 105 -1.39 -2.83 2.33
CA PHE A 105 -1.52 -2.30 0.96
C PHE A 105 -2.94 -2.46 0.46
N LYS A 106 -3.47 -1.39 -0.15
CA LYS A 106 -4.80 -1.38 -0.77
C LYS A 106 -4.72 -0.93 -2.22
N GLY A 107 -5.22 -1.77 -3.12
CA GLY A 107 -5.26 -1.52 -4.56
C GLY A 107 -6.67 -1.26 -5.06
N ILE A 108 -6.82 -0.27 -5.92
CA ILE A 108 -8.04 0.01 -6.67
C ILE A 108 -7.65 -0.02 -8.14
N LEU A 109 -8.18 -0.99 -8.89
CA LEU A 109 -7.76 -1.24 -10.25
C LEU A 109 -8.96 -1.20 -11.20
N ASP A 110 -8.84 -0.38 -12.22
CA ASP A 110 -9.86 -0.22 -13.27
C ASP A 110 -9.30 -0.50 -14.66
N ASP A 111 -10.14 -0.48 -15.67
CA ASP A 111 -9.83 -0.71 -17.09
C ASP A 111 -9.06 -2.02 -17.33
N ASN A 112 -7.89 -1.92 -17.97
CA ASN A 112 -6.96 -3.02 -18.22
C ASN A 112 -5.73 -2.96 -17.32
N SER A 113 -5.78 -2.20 -16.21
CA SER A 113 -4.65 -2.04 -15.32
C SER A 113 -4.29 -3.33 -14.60
N ARG A 114 -3.03 -3.45 -14.24
CA ARG A 114 -2.50 -4.61 -13.51
C ARG A 114 -1.76 -4.16 -12.27
N GLY A 115 -2.18 -4.68 -11.12
CA GLY A 115 -1.46 -4.57 -9.86
C GLY A 115 -0.61 -5.82 -9.60
N VAL A 116 0.53 -5.64 -8.96
CA VAL A 116 1.34 -6.71 -8.40
C VAL A 116 1.69 -6.32 -6.97
N PHE A 117 1.48 -7.24 -6.04
CA PHE A 117 1.96 -7.11 -4.67
C PHE A 117 2.75 -8.37 -4.30
N ASN A 118 4.03 -8.21 -3.99
CA ASN A 118 4.90 -9.27 -3.53
C ASN A 118 5.54 -8.86 -2.21
N GLY A 119 4.91 -9.26 -1.10
CA GLY A 119 5.37 -8.91 0.24
C GLY A 119 6.00 -10.10 0.93
N LYS A 120 7.21 -9.93 1.45
CA LYS A 120 7.93 -10.96 2.22
C LYS A 120 8.29 -10.46 3.60
N ILE A 121 7.91 -11.22 4.63
CA ILE A 121 8.39 -11.04 5.99
C ILE A 121 9.30 -12.21 6.32
N LEU A 122 10.53 -11.90 6.73
CA LEU A 122 11.51 -12.85 7.24
C LEU A 122 11.69 -12.64 8.74
N VAL A 123 11.50 -13.71 9.51
CA VAL A 123 11.73 -13.72 10.95
C VAL A 123 12.91 -14.65 11.23
N GLN A 124 14.06 -14.06 11.60
CA GLN A 124 15.29 -14.79 11.89
C GLN A 124 15.11 -15.65 13.15
N LYS A 125 15.98 -16.64 13.32
CA LYS A 125 15.91 -17.59 14.43
C LYS A 125 15.92 -16.92 15.83
N ASP A 126 16.71 -15.88 15.96
CA ASP A 126 16.86 -15.15 17.22
C ASP A 126 15.80 -14.05 17.42
N ALA A 127 14.97 -13.77 16.42
CA ALA A 127 13.93 -12.76 16.46
C ALA A 127 12.66 -13.24 17.22
N GLN A 128 12.85 -13.70 18.44
CA GLN A 128 11.79 -14.14 19.30
C GLN A 128 10.86 -12.98 19.72
N LYS A 129 9.59 -13.27 20.07
CA LYS A 129 8.59 -12.26 20.44
C LYS A 129 8.28 -11.25 19.34
N THR A 130 8.58 -11.59 18.08
CA THR A 130 8.15 -10.81 16.93
C THR A 130 6.63 -10.80 16.81
N ASN A 131 6.07 -9.60 16.52
CA ASN A 131 4.67 -9.41 16.17
C ASN A 131 4.60 -8.81 14.77
N ALA A 132 4.21 -9.61 13.76
CA ALA A 132 4.21 -9.20 12.37
C ALA A 132 2.86 -9.43 11.70
N PHE A 133 2.33 -8.38 11.08
CA PHE A 133 1.08 -8.42 10.34
C PHE A 133 1.28 -7.88 8.92
N GLN A 134 0.83 -8.66 7.91
CA GLN A 134 0.86 -8.25 6.51
C GLN A 134 -0.51 -8.44 5.87
N SER A 135 -1.02 -7.43 5.20
CA SER A 135 -2.28 -7.50 4.48
C SER A 135 -2.21 -6.78 3.14
N ASN A 136 -2.64 -7.46 2.07
CA ASN A 136 -2.92 -6.83 0.79
C ASN A 136 -4.39 -7.03 0.42
N LYS A 137 -5.10 -5.93 0.17
CA LYS A 137 -6.50 -5.95 -0.27
C LYS A 137 -6.62 -5.23 -1.61
N ALA A 138 -7.40 -5.77 -2.55
CA ALA A 138 -7.63 -5.10 -3.82
C ALA A 138 -9.10 -5.16 -4.23
N VAL A 139 -9.56 -4.09 -4.83
CA VAL A 139 -10.88 -3.97 -5.47
C VAL A 139 -10.66 -3.80 -6.97
N LEU A 140 -11.26 -4.70 -7.76
CA LEU A 140 -11.28 -4.65 -9.21
C LEU A 140 -12.60 -4.01 -9.66
N LEU A 141 -12.51 -2.84 -10.27
CA LEU A 141 -13.67 -2.06 -10.74
C LEU A 141 -14.14 -2.54 -12.10
N ASN A 142 -13.25 -3.17 -12.87
CA ASN A 142 -13.52 -3.70 -14.20
C ASN A 142 -13.13 -5.18 -14.28
N LYS A 143 -13.76 -5.95 -15.14
CA LYS A 143 -13.46 -7.38 -15.36
C LYS A 143 -12.10 -7.64 -16.04
N ASN A 144 -11.54 -6.62 -16.69
CA ASN A 144 -10.23 -6.70 -17.34
C ASN A 144 -9.08 -6.33 -16.40
N ALA A 145 -9.37 -5.59 -15.32
CA ALA A 145 -8.39 -5.29 -14.29
C ALA A 145 -7.88 -6.56 -13.61
N LYS A 146 -6.60 -6.60 -13.29
CA LYS A 146 -5.92 -7.79 -12.73
C LYS A 146 -5.05 -7.43 -11.54
N ILE A 147 -4.93 -8.38 -10.61
CA ILE A 147 -3.99 -8.30 -9.50
C ILE A 147 -3.30 -9.64 -9.30
N ASP A 148 -2.00 -9.61 -9.14
CA ASP A 148 -1.19 -10.73 -8.68
C ASP A 148 -0.71 -10.41 -7.25
N THR A 149 -1.16 -11.17 -6.27
CA THR A 149 -0.80 -10.95 -4.87
C THR A 149 -0.09 -12.16 -4.29
N LYS A 150 1.10 -11.95 -3.71
CA LYS A 150 1.96 -12.99 -3.15
C LYS A 150 2.50 -12.58 -1.79
N PRO A 151 1.70 -12.65 -0.71
CA PRO A 151 2.22 -12.49 0.63
C PRO A 151 3.01 -13.74 1.05
N GLN A 152 4.19 -13.55 1.64
CA GLN A 152 5.08 -14.63 2.08
C GLN A 152 5.55 -14.40 3.52
N LEU A 153 5.56 -15.48 4.31
CA LEU A 153 6.16 -15.52 5.65
C LEU A 153 7.24 -16.61 5.66
N GLU A 154 8.45 -16.24 6.03
CA GLU A 154 9.53 -17.17 6.35
C GLU A 154 9.90 -17.00 7.82
N ILE A 155 9.53 -17.96 8.65
CA ILE A 155 9.64 -17.85 10.10
C ILE A 155 10.56 -18.96 10.61
N TYR A 156 11.65 -18.55 11.25
CA TYR A 156 12.64 -19.45 11.85
C TYR A 156 12.66 -19.38 13.39
N ALA A 157 11.88 -18.47 14.00
CA ALA A 157 11.71 -18.35 15.44
C ALA A 157 10.43 -19.07 15.91
N ASP A 158 10.41 -19.53 17.15
CA ASP A 158 9.32 -20.38 17.70
C ASP A 158 8.24 -19.57 18.42
N ASP A 159 8.61 -18.51 19.14
CA ASP A 159 7.71 -17.72 19.98
C ASP A 159 7.40 -16.37 19.32
N VAL A 160 6.51 -16.39 18.34
CA VAL A 160 6.13 -15.24 17.53
C VAL A 160 4.63 -15.20 17.23
N LYS A 161 4.13 -14.01 16.87
CA LYS A 161 2.78 -13.78 16.35
C LYS A 161 2.89 -13.19 14.96
N CYS A 162 2.79 -14.05 13.94
CA CYS A 162 2.92 -13.63 12.56
C CYS A 162 1.68 -14.06 11.77
N THR A 163 1.10 -13.10 11.04
CA THR A 163 -0.06 -13.35 10.19
C THR A 163 0.07 -12.63 8.87
N HIS A 164 -0.45 -13.23 7.81
CA HIS A 164 -0.62 -12.56 6.54
C HIS A 164 -2.01 -12.80 5.96
N GLY A 165 -2.45 -11.92 5.07
CA GLY A 165 -3.70 -12.08 4.36
C GLY A 165 -3.69 -11.35 3.02
N ALA A 166 -4.42 -11.93 2.06
CA ALA A 166 -4.72 -11.28 0.80
C ALA A 166 -6.21 -11.40 0.51
N ALA A 167 -6.82 -10.33 0.05
CA ALA A 167 -8.21 -10.34 -0.37
C ALA A 167 -8.36 -9.57 -1.69
N VAL A 168 -8.98 -10.21 -2.66
CA VAL A 168 -9.30 -9.60 -3.95
C VAL A 168 -10.81 -9.71 -4.16
N GLY A 169 -11.43 -8.60 -4.47
CA GLY A 169 -12.88 -8.55 -4.64
C GLY A 169 -13.30 -7.50 -5.66
N ARG A 170 -14.61 -7.33 -5.77
CA ARG A 170 -15.27 -6.24 -6.49
C ARG A 170 -15.97 -5.35 -5.47
N LEU A 171 -16.49 -4.22 -5.92
CA LEU A 171 -17.34 -3.40 -5.07
C LEU A 171 -18.52 -4.21 -4.57
N ASP A 172 -18.90 -3.99 -3.31
CA ASP A 172 -20.07 -4.63 -2.71
C ASP A 172 -21.34 -4.18 -3.43
N GLU A 173 -21.89 -5.08 -4.24
CA GLU A 173 -23.11 -4.82 -5.03
C GLU A 173 -24.32 -4.53 -4.15
N THR A 174 -24.40 -5.12 -2.95
CA THR A 174 -25.50 -4.89 -2.01
C THR A 174 -25.41 -3.48 -1.44
N ALA A 175 -24.23 -3.06 -1.00
CA ALA A 175 -23.99 -1.70 -0.53
C ALA A 175 -24.20 -0.68 -1.67
N TYR A 176 -23.74 -0.99 -2.87
CA TYR A 176 -23.94 -0.14 -4.06
C TYR A 176 -25.43 0.04 -4.37
N PHE A 177 -26.20 -1.06 -4.47
CA PHE A 177 -27.64 -1.02 -4.70
C PHE A 177 -28.38 -0.24 -3.60
N TYR A 178 -27.98 -0.42 -2.33
CA TYR A 178 -28.60 0.32 -1.23
C TYR A 178 -28.40 1.83 -1.37
N ILE A 179 -27.20 2.29 -1.75
CA ILE A 179 -26.93 3.72 -1.97
C ILE A 179 -27.77 4.27 -3.13
N LEU A 180 -27.83 3.53 -4.25
CA LEU A 180 -28.67 3.90 -5.40
C LEU A 180 -30.15 4.00 -5.04
N SER A 181 -30.67 3.08 -4.22
CA SER A 181 -32.09 3.08 -3.79
C SER A 181 -32.44 4.30 -2.93
N ARG A 182 -31.46 5.03 -2.42
CA ARG A 182 -31.62 6.31 -1.71
C ARG A 182 -31.55 7.53 -2.62
N GLY A 183 -31.50 7.33 -3.93
CA GLY A 183 -31.49 8.40 -4.93
C GLY A 183 -30.11 9.04 -5.15
N ILE A 184 -29.04 8.41 -4.66
CA ILE A 184 -27.68 8.89 -4.93
C ILE A 184 -27.27 8.44 -6.33
N PRO A 185 -26.75 9.35 -7.20
CA PRO A 185 -26.30 9.01 -8.54
C PRO A 185 -25.23 7.90 -8.54
N ALA A 186 -25.19 7.11 -9.61
CA ALA A 186 -24.35 5.91 -9.71
C ALA A 186 -22.85 6.19 -9.56
N ASP A 187 -22.37 7.27 -10.17
CA ASP A 187 -21.00 7.75 -10.09
C ASP A 187 -20.62 8.13 -8.65
N VAL A 188 -21.49 8.85 -7.97
CA VAL A 188 -21.30 9.25 -6.56
C VAL A 188 -21.30 8.02 -5.65
N ALA A 189 -22.22 7.08 -5.86
CA ALA A 189 -22.32 5.85 -5.09
C ALA A 189 -21.04 5.01 -5.22
N LYS A 190 -20.52 4.84 -6.44
CA LYS A 190 -19.24 4.16 -6.70
C LYS A 190 -18.08 4.85 -5.99
N SER A 191 -17.97 6.17 -6.11
CA SER A 191 -16.93 6.98 -5.46
C SER A 191 -16.98 6.87 -3.93
N MET A 192 -18.18 6.83 -3.33
CA MET A 192 -18.34 6.65 -1.87
C MET A 192 -17.78 5.30 -1.40
N LEU A 193 -18.07 4.21 -2.12
CA LEU A 193 -17.59 2.88 -1.77
C LEU A 193 -16.06 2.76 -1.91
N ILE A 194 -15.51 3.34 -2.97
CA ILE A 194 -14.06 3.35 -3.19
C ILE A 194 -13.35 4.16 -2.12
N ARG A 195 -13.89 5.32 -1.76
CA ARG A 195 -13.37 6.14 -0.67
C ARG A 195 -13.41 5.38 0.66
N ALA A 196 -14.51 4.72 0.97
CA ALA A 196 -14.63 3.88 2.15
C ALA A 196 -13.58 2.76 2.17
N PHE A 197 -13.29 2.15 1.02
CA PHE A 197 -12.23 1.16 0.91
C PHE A 197 -10.84 1.75 1.18
N ALA A 198 -10.54 2.96 0.70
CA ALA A 198 -9.24 3.61 0.91
C ALA A 198 -9.03 4.14 2.35
N THR A 199 -10.11 4.37 3.09
CA THR A 199 -10.10 5.04 4.40
C THR A 199 -9.12 4.42 5.39
N ASP A 200 -8.99 3.09 5.45
CA ASP A 200 -8.10 2.43 6.42
C ASP A 200 -6.62 2.84 6.30
N VAL A 201 -6.17 3.24 5.10
CA VAL A 201 -4.82 3.75 4.87
C VAL A 201 -4.76 5.25 5.08
N VAL A 202 -5.73 5.99 4.54
CA VAL A 202 -5.76 7.46 4.59
C VAL A 202 -5.88 7.96 6.03
N GLU A 203 -6.67 7.33 6.89
CA GLU A 203 -6.83 7.72 8.28
C GLU A 203 -5.57 7.54 9.15
N LYS A 204 -4.59 6.77 8.68
CA LYS A 204 -3.30 6.63 9.38
C LYS A 204 -2.35 7.81 9.15
N ILE A 205 -2.63 8.66 8.18
CA ILE A 205 -1.87 9.87 7.89
C ILE A 205 -2.06 10.86 9.04
N LYS A 206 -0.95 11.48 9.48
CA LYS A 206 -0.97 12.47 10.58
C LYS A 206 -1.04 13.92 10.09
N ILE A 207 -0.87 14.17 8.80
CA ILE A 207 -0.86 15.50 8.18
C ILE A 207 -2.23 15.70 7.53
N GLU A 208 -3.07 16.59 8.11
CA GLU A 208 -4.44 16.82 7.64
C GLU A 208 -4.48 17.34 6.20
N GLU A 209 -3.59 18.25 5.83
CA GLU A 209 -3.51 18.79 4.47
C GLU A 209 -3.24 17.68 3.43
N LEU A 210 -2.41 16.70 3.79
CA LEU A 210 -2.16 15.56 2.92
C LEU A 210 -3.38 14.63 2.80
N LYS A 211 -4.13 14.43 3.89
CA LYS A 211 -5.40 13.69 3.83
C LYS A 211 -6.41 14.35 2.90
N GLU A 212 -6.54 15.68 2.98
CA GLU A 212 -7.44 16.46 2.13
C GLU A 212 -7.03 16.32 0.65
N ILE A 213 -5.74 16.47 0.34
CA ILE A 213 -5.20 16.30 -1.02
C ILE A 213 -5.51 14.91 -1.56
N LEU A 214 -5.24 13.85 -0.79
CA LEU A 214 -5.48 12.48 -1.23
C LEU A 214 -6.97 12.18 -1.38
N ASN A 215 -7.81 12.67 -0.50
CA ASN A 215 -9.25 12.53 -0.62
C ASN A 215 -9.78 13.21 -1.89
N HIS A 216 -9.27 14.40 -2.23
CA HIS A 216 -9.65 15.12 -3.44
C HIS A 216 -9.15 14.40 -4.71
N LYS A 217 -7.86 14.01 -4.73
CA LYS A 217 -7.24 13.30 -5.86
C LYS A 217 -7.89 11.94 -6.15
N ASN A 218 -8.19 11.17 -5.13
CA ASN A 218 -8.93 9.91 -5.28
C ASN A 218 -10.28 10.13 -5.98
N PHE A 219 -10.93 11.26 -5.72
CA PHE A 219 -12.21 11.61 -6.32
C PHE A 219 -12.08 12.05 -7.79
N GLU A 220 -11.06 12.85 -8.12
CA GLU A 220 -10.81 13.28 -9.50
C GLU A 220 -10.34 12.14 -10.41
N HIS A 221 -9.50 11.25 -9.87
CA HIS A 221 -9.00 10.08 -10.58
C HIS A 221 -10.15 9.18 -11.05
N LEU A 222 -11.18 9.04 -10.23
CA LEU A 222 -12.37 8.24 -10.51
C LEU A 222 -13.39 8.93 -11.42
N ARG A 223 -13.51 10.26 -11.39
CA ARG A 223 -14.39 11.02 -12.28
C ARG A 223 -13.95 11.01 -13.73
N ARG A 224 -12.64 10.93 -14.00
CA ARG A 224 -12.13 10.90 -15.38
C ARG A 224 -12.43 9.59 -16.13
N VAL A 225 -12.81 8.54 -15.42
CA VAL A 225 -13.18 7.23 -16.01
C VAL A 225 -14.55 7.26 -16.70
N GLU A 226 -15.44 8.20 -16.38
CA GLU A 226 -16.84 8.22 -16.89
C GLU A 226 -17.06 9.06 -18.15
N VAL A 227 -16.11 9.87 -18.57
CA VAL A 227 -16.28 10.78 -19.75
C VAL A 227 -15.98 10.10 -21.09
N VAL A 228 -15.55 8.85 -21.11
CA VAL A 228 -15.14 8.13 -22.33
C VAL A 228 -16.17 7.13 -22.84
N ASN A 229 -17.32 6.98 -22.19
CA ASN A 229 -18.39 6.02 -22.59
C ASN A 229 -19.67 6.73 -23.07
N GLU A 230 -19.55 7.66 -24.03
CA GLU A 230 -20.65 8.03 -24.96
C GLU A 230 -20.23 7.82 -26.41
#